data_67e05e4d87c05d52b37758d9b2d22c52
#
_entry.id   67e05e4d87c05d52b37758d9b2d22c52
#
_cell.length_a   1.000
_cell.length_b   1.000
_cell.length_c   1.000
_cell.angle_alpha   90.00
_cell.angle_beta   90.00
_cell.angle_gamma   90.00
#
_symmetry.space_group_name_H-M   'P 1'
#
loop_
_entity.id
_entity.type
_entity.pdbx_description
1 polymer ?
#
loop_
_entity_poly.entity_id
_entity_poly.type
_entity_poly.pdbx_seq_one_letter_code
_entity_poly.pdbx_strand_id
1 'polypeptide(L)'
;MKTKAVRLYGKMDLRMEEFELPTIRDSEILACVVSDSICMSSYKATSQGADHKRVPNDVAENPVIIGHEFCGYVVEVGAKWQDQFKPGDKFVIQPALNYKGSLFSPGYSYPYIGGDATYVVIPEEVMLCGCLLPYDGDAFFYGSLTEPMSCIVGGFHANYHGKPGVYEHT
;
A
#
# COMPACT_ATOMS: atom_id res chain seq x y z
N MET A 1 -10.78 0.77 16.52
CA MET A 1 -10.47 2.09 15.87
C MET A 1 -11.34 2.24 14.65
N LYS A 2 -12.12 3.34 14.53
CA LYS A 2 -12.89 3.64 13.33
C LYS A 2 -12.01 4.18 12.22
N THR A 3 -12.22 3.72 11.00
CA THR A 3 -11.63 4.26 9.79
C THR A 3 -12.71 4.69 8.82
N LYS A 4 -12.42 5.72 8.03
CA LYS A 4 -13.19 6.13 6.87
C LYS A 4 -12.36 5.81 5.63
N ALA A 5 -12.90 5.01 4.72
CA ALA A 5 -12.15 4.52 3.57
C ALA A 5 -13.01 4.42 2.31
N VAL A 6 -12.35 4.48 1.15
CA VAL A 6 -12.95 4.12 -0.14
C VAL A 6 -12.66 2.64 -0.40
N ARG A 7 -13.72 1.85 -0.54
CA ARG A 7 -13.65 0.40 -0.74
C ARG A 7 -14.18 0.00 -2.10
N LEU A 8 -13.49 -0.93 -2.74
CA LEU A 8 -13.89 -1.56 -3.98
C LEU A 8 -14.73 -2.80 -3.68
N TYR A 9 -15.93 -2.86 -4.23
CA TYR A 9 -16.88 -3.98 -4.12
C TYR A 9 -17.01 -4.81 -5.40
N GLY A 10 -16.55 -4.24 -6.51
CA GLY A 10 -16.65 -4.87 -7.82
C GLY A 10 -16.36 -3.87 -8.93
N LYS A 11 -16.66 -4.26 -10.15
CA LYS A 11 -16.40 -3.44 -11.33
C LYS A 11 -17.15 -2.10 -11.27
N MET A 12 -16.41 -0.99 -11.24
CA MET A 12 -16.93 0.38 -11.12
C MET A 12 -17.79 0.63 -9.87
N ASP A 13 -17.63 -0.19 -8.82
CA ASP A 13 -18.37 -0.06 -7.56
C ASP A 13 -17.40 0.32 -6.44
N LEU A 14 -17.21 1.63 -6.29
CA LEU A 14 -16.47 2.25 -5.20
C LEU A 14 -17.44 2.87 -4.20
N ARG A 15 -17.26 2.58 -2.92
CA ARG A 15 -18.09 3.12 -1.84
C ARG A 15 -17.21 3.75 -0.77
N MET A 16 -17.60 4.96 -0.34
CA MET A 16 -17.00 5.56 0.85
C MET A 16 -17.76 5.09 2.09
N GLU A 17 -17.05 4.48 3.01
CA GLU A 17 -17.62 3.88 4.21
C GLU A 17 -16.85 4.26 5.47
N GLU A 18 -17.55 4.22 6.60
CA GLU A 18 -16.96 4.29 7.92
C GLU A 18 -17.23 2.96 8.66
N PHE A 19 -16.17 2.31 9.14
CA PHE A 19 -16.26 1.01 9.81
C PHE A 19 -15.17 0.85 10.86
N GLU A 20 -15.34 -0.15 11.74
CA GLU A 20 -14.34 -0.49 12.75
C GLU A 20 -13.26 -1.39 12.16
N LEU A 21 -12.00 -0.96 12.31
CA LEU A 21 -10.86 -1.83 12.05
C LEU A 21 -10.77 -2.92 13.13
N PRO A 22 -10.30 -4.13 12.80
CA PRO A 22 -10.01 -5.13 13.81
C PRO A 22 -8.90 -4.64 14.76
N THR A 23 -8.88 -5.19 15.97
CA THR A 23 -7.73 -5.03 16.87
C THR A 23 -6.51 -5.68 16.20
N ILE A 24 -5.37 -4.98 16.19
CA ILE A 24 -4.15 -5.51 15.61
C ILE A 24 -3.65 -6.75 16.36
N ARG A 25 -3.07 -7.66 15.62
CA ARG A 25 -2.34 -8.81 16.15
C ARG A 25 -0.91 -8.41 16.52
N ASP A 26 -0.22 -9.26 17.26
CA ASP A 26 1.20 -9.05 17.61
C ASP A 26 2.10 -8.84 16.37
N SER A 27 1.70 -9.36 15.23
CA SER A 27 2.44 -9.26 13.97
C SER A 27 2.01 -8.11 13.06
N GLU A 28 1.12 -7.24 13.50
CA GLU A 28 0.55 -6.15 12.69
C GLU A 28 0.90 -4.77 13.26
N ILE A 29 0.68 -3.75 12.45
CA ILE A 29 0.86 -2.35 12.83
C ILE A 29 -0.41 -1.57 12.50
N LEU A 30 -0.92 -0.76 13.44
CA LEU A 30 -1.94 0.24 13.16
C LEU A 30 -1.26 1.53 12.72
N ALA A 31 -1.71 2.10 11.62
CA ALA A 31 -1.16 3.33 11.08
C ALA A 31 -2.25 4.33 10.69
N CYS A 32 -1.91 5.62 10.73
CA CYS A 32 -2.69 6.71 10.16
C CYS A 32 -2.14 7.06 8.78
N VAL A 33 -2.99 7.10 7.77
CA VAL A 33 -2.64 7.62 6.44
C VAL A 33 -2.82 9.13 6.43
N VAL A 34 -1.83 9.84 5.91
CA VAL A 34 -1.84 11.31 5.82
C VAL A 34 -1.92 11.80 4.39
N SER A 35 -1.29 11.09 3.46
CA SER A 35 -1.31 11.43 2.04
C SER A 35 -1.28 10.16 1.19
N ASP A 36 -2.06 10.15 0.14
CA ASP A 36 -2.03 9.16 -0.95
C ASP A 36 -2.01 9.89 -2.29
N SER A 37 -1.38 9.36 -3.30
CA SER A 37 -1.43 9.88 -4.66
C SER A 37 -2.33 9.01 -5.54
N ILE A 38 -2.94 9.63 -6.55
CA ILE A 38 -3.91 8.95 -7.41
C ILE A 38 -3.20 8.35 -8.61
N CYS A 39 -3.19 7.02 -8.70
CA CYS A 39 -2.60 6.26 -9.79
C CYS A 39 -3.63 5.74 -10.78
N MET A 40 -3.29 5.77 -12.08
CA MET A 40 -4.13 5.15 -13.11
C MET A 40 -4.29 3.64 -12.93
N SER A 41 -3.40 2.98 -12.20
CA SER A 41 -3.55 1.55 -11.87
C SER A 41 -4.67 1.30 -10.87
N SER A 42 -4.98 2.24 -9.98
CA SER A 42 -6.18 2.19 -9.12
C SER A 42 -7.47 2.30 -9.96
N TYR A 43 -7.48 3.19 -10.97
CA TYR A 43 -8.59 3.24 -11.93
C TYR A 43 -8.73 1.93 -12.70
N LYS A 44 -7.63 1.32 -13.13
CA LYS A 44 -7.64 0.02 -13.82
C LYS A 44 -8.22 -1.07 -12.93
N ALA A 45 -7.81 -1.15 -11.66
CA ALA A 45 -8.37 -2.10 -10.70
C ALA A 45 -9.89 -1.88 -10.52
N THR A 46 -10.32 -0.63 -10.37
CA THR A 46 -11.74 -0.27 -10.26
C THR A 46 -12.54 -0.65 -11.51
N SER A 47 -11.99 -0.38 -12.70
CA SER A 47 -12.69 -0.68 -13.96
C SER A 47 -12.81 -2.18 -14.25
N GLN A 48 -11.90 -3.00 -13.74
CA GLN A 48 -11.87 -4.45 -13.92
C GLN A 48 -12.53 -5.22 -12.76
N GLY A 49 -12.54 -4.66 -11.54
CA GLY A 49 -13.04 -5.38 -10.37
C GLY A 49 -12.31 -6.71 -10.17
N ALA A 50 -13.04 -7.79 -9.93
CA ALA A 50 -12.49 -9.14 -9.74
C ALA A 50 -11.71 -9.69 -10.96
N ASP A 51 -11.88 -9.12 -12.15
CA ASP A 51 -11.06 -9.50 -13.32
C ASP A 51 -9.64 -8.95 -13.25
N HIS A 52 -9.36 -8.02 -12.34
CA HIS A 52 -8.01 -7.50 -12.15
C HIS A 52 -7.16 -8.48 -11.33
N LYS A 53 -5.96 -8.82 -11.84
CA LYS A 53 -5.07 -9.86 -11.28
C LYS A 53 -4.68 -9.69 -9.80
N ARG A 54 -4.85 -8.51 -9.21
CA ARG A 54 -4.54 -8.21 -7.81
C ARG A 54 -5.79 -8.07 -6.94
N VAL A 55 -6.97 -7.96 -7.54
CA VAL A 55 -8.23 -7.85 -6.80
C VAL A 55 -8.74 -9.26 -6.49
N PRO A 56 -9.10 -9.56 -5.23
CA PRO A 56 -9.66 -10.86 -4.88
C PRO A 56 -10.97 -11.17 -5.62
N ASN A 57 -11.20 -12.44 -5.94
CA ASN A 57 -12.41 -12.88 -6.62
C ASN A 57 -13.70 -12.67 -5.78
N ASP A 58 -13.55 -12.65 -4.47
CA ASP A 58 -14.61 -12.46 -3.48
C ASP A 58 -14.74 -10.99 -3.01
N VAL A 59 -14.27 -10.05 -3.82
CA VAL A 59 -14.26 -8.61 -3.49
C VAL A 59 -15.64 -8.04 -3.19
N ALA A 60 -16.71 -8.65 -3.71
CA ALA A 60 -18.08 -8.24 -3.44
C ALA A 60 -18.51 -8.50 -1.98
N GLU A 61 -18.05 -9.62 -1.42
CA GLU A 61 -18.32 -10.03 -0.03
C GLU A 61 -17.25 -9.49 0.93
N ASN A 62 -16.00 -9.42 0.48
CA ASN A 62 -14.83 -8.97 1.22
C ASN A 62 -14.16 -7.77 0.54
N PRO A 63 -14.77 -6.58 0.58
CA PRO A 63 -14.31 -5.41 -0.15
C PRO A 63 -12.94 -4.93 0.35
N VAL A 64 -12.12 -4.46 -0.58
CA VAL A 64 -10.74 -4.02 -0.34
C VAL A 64 -10.64 -2.51 -0.33
N ILE A 65 -9.72 -1.95 0.48
CA ILE A 65 -9.38 -0.53 0.43
C ILE A 65 -8.45 -0.30 -0.75
N ILE A 66 -8.74 0.73 -1.56
CA ILE A 66 -7.90 1.11 -2.68
C ILE A 66 -6.87 2.19 -2.29
N GLY A 67 -6.00 2.58 -3.26
CA GLY A 67 -4.89 3.51 -3.02
C GLY A 67 -3.62 2.79 -2.56
N HIS A 68 -2.52 2.94 -3.30
CA HIS A 68 -1.29 2.17 -3.05
C HIS A 68 -0.02 3.03 -3.01
N GLU A 69 -0.15 4.34 -3.12
CA GLU A 69 0.94 5.32 -3.16
C GLU A 69 0.90 6.22 -1.93
N PHE A 70 0.80 5.61 -0.73
CA PHE A 70 0.50 6.34 0.49
C PHE A 70 1.63 6.38 1.51
N CYS A 71 1.53 7.35 2.38
CA CYS A 71 2.40 7.55 3.52
C CYS A 71 1.61 8.03 4.74
N GLY A 72 2.24 7.96 5.89
CA GLY A 72 1.61 8.37 7.13
C GLY A 72 2.52 8.16 8.33
N TYR A 73 1.92 7.89 9.46
CA TYR A 73 2.66 7.59 10.69
C TYR A 73 2.05 6.40 11.45
N VAL A 74 2.92 5.71 12.15
CA VAL A 74 2.59 4.57 12.99
C VAL A 74 1.80 5.04 14.21
N VAL A 75 0.71 4.35 14.54
CA VAL A 75 -0.15 4.63 15.71
C VAL A 75 0.09 3.61 16.81
N GLU A 76 0.12 2.32 16.47
CA GLU A 76 0.31 1.21 17.41
C GLU A 76 1.12 0.11 16.73
N VAL A 77 1.97 -0.56 17.49
CA VAL A 77 2.88 -1.60 16.99
C VAL A 77 2.65 -2.90 17.75
N GLY A 78 2.36 -3.96 17.03
CA GLY A 78 2.30 -5.30 17.59
C GLY A 78 3.64 -5.77 18.16
N ALA A 79 3.59 -6.62 19.17
CA ALA A 79 4.76 -7.02 19.97
C ALA A 79 5.96 -7.49 19.13
N LYS A 80 5.71 -8.12 17.98
CA LYS A 80 6.76 -8.65 17.08
C LYS A 80 7.65 -7.58 16.45
N TRP A 81 7.15 -6.34 16.32
CA TRP A 81 7.82 -5.28 15.55
C TRP A 81 8.30 -4.11 16.39
N GLN A 82 8.12 -4.13 17.73
CA GLN A 82 8.47 -3.04 18.62
C GLN A 82 9.96 -2.69 18.67
N ASP A 83 10.83 -3.63 18.28
CA ASP A 83 12.28 -3.39 18.16
C ASP A 83 12.64 -2.58 16.88
N GLN A 84 11.74 -2.50 15.91
CA GLN A 84 11.98 -1.87 14.61
C GLN A 84 11.14 -0.61 14.39
N PHE A 85 9.94 -0.56 14.96
CA PHE A 85 9.00 0.53 14.79
C PHE A 85 8.43 1.00 16.13
N LYS A 86 8.05 2.26 16.19
CA LYS A 86 7.38 2.86 17.35
C LYS A 86 6.26 3.81 16.92
N PRO A 87 5.28 4.08 17.80
CA PRO A 87 4.27 5.11 17.56
C PRO A 87 4.91 6.46 17.23
N GLY A 88 4.40 7.12 16.18
CA GLY A 88 4.90 8.38 15.66
C GLY A 88 5.94 8.26 14.55
N ASP A 89 6.50 7.08 14.28
CA ASP A 89 7.40 6.89 13.14
C ASP A 89 6.64 7.17 11.83
N LYS A 90 7.23 8.00 10.98
CA LYS A 90 6.70 8.26 9.64
C LYS A 90 7.12 7.14 8.69
N PHE A 91 6.26 6.80 7.77
CA PHE A 91 6.52 5.76 6.78
C PHE A 91 6.05 6.13 5.38
N VAL A 92 6.62 5.47 4.39
CA VAL A 92 6.10 5.29 3.04
C VAL A 92 5.96 3.80 2.75
N ILE A 93 5.07 3.43 1.84
CA ILE A 93 4.83 2.02 1.52
C ILE A 93 5.38 1.65 0.15
N GLN A 94 5.97 0.45 0.06
CA GLN A 94 6.20 -0.24 -1.21
C GLN A 94 5.09 -1.30 -1.38
N PRO A 95 4.14 -1.09 -2.32
CA PRO A 95 2.98 -1.98 -2.43
C PRO A 95 3.30 -3.31 -3.13
N ALA A 96 4.35 -3.40 -3.91
CA ALA A 96 4.70 -4.61 -4.67
C ALA A 96 5.43 -5.64 -3.80
N LEU A 97 4.69 -6.34 -2.92
CA LEU A 97 5.27 -7.26 -1.95
C LEU A 97 5.91 -8.49 -2.57
N ASN A 98 5.26 -9.08 -3.57
CA ASN A 98 5.65 -10.39 -4.15
C ASN A 98 5.84 -11.50 -3.09
N TYR A 99 5.12 -11.39 -1.98
CA TYR A 99 5.24 -12.30 -0.85
C TYR A 99 4.88 -13.73 -1.23
N LYS A 100 5.85 -14.65 -1.15
CA LYS A 100 5.70 -16.07 -1.53
C LYS A 100 5.13 -16.28 -2.93
N GLY A 101 5.44 -15.37 -3.86
CA GLY A 101 4.95 -15.43 -5.24
C GLY A 101 3.52 -14.93 -5.44
N SER A 102 2.86 -14.43 -4.40
CA SER A 102 1.54 -13.82 -4.49
C SER A 102 1.63 -12.45 -5.15
N LEU A 103 0.60 -12.11 -5.92
CA LEU A 103 0.40 -10.76 -6.47
C LEU A 103 -0.35 -9.83 -5.50
N PHE A 104 -0.74 -10.31 -4.33
CA PHE A 104 -1.45 -9.52 -3.32
C PHE A 104 -0.64 -8.30 -2.90
N SER A 105 -1.33 -7.17 -2.75
CA SER A 105 -0.72 -5.85 -2.66
C SER A 105 -1.60 -4.89 -1.87
N PRO A 106 -1.04 -4.13 -0.93
CA PRO A 106 -1.75 -3.01 -0.32
C PRO A 106 -2.41 -2.11 -1.36
N GLY A 107 -3.63 -1.66 -1.09
CA GLY A 107 -4.40 -0.83 -2.00
C GLY A 107 -5.06 -1.55 -3.18
N TYR A 108 -5.02 -2.90 -3.18
CA TYR A 108 -5.67 -3.74 -4.20
C TYR A 108 -6.33 -5.00 -3.63
N SER A 109 -5.72 -5.63 -2.62
CA SER A 109 -6.02 -7.02 -2.28
C SER A 109 -6.48 -7.20 -0.84
N TYR A 110 -6.35 -6.19 0.00
CA TYR A 110 -6.57 -6.32 1.44
C TYR A 110 -7.77 -5.50 1.92
N PRO A 111 -8.56 -6.03 2.85
CA PRO A 111 -9.75 -5.33 3.36
C PRO A 111 -9.42 -4.15 4.31
N TYR A 112 -8.20 -4.12 4.88
CA TYR A 112 -7.85 -3.18 5.95
C TYR A 112 -6.60 -2.35 5.67
N ILE A 113 -6.01 -2.40 4.47
CA ILE A 113 -4.89 -1.57 4.08
C ILE A 113 -5.01 -1.05 2.65
N GLY A 114 -4.91 0.26 2.52
CA GLY A 114 -4.89 1.04 1.28
C GLY A 114 -4.84 2.52 1.62
N GLY A 115 -4.38 3.33 0.68
CA GLY A 115 -4.13 4.77 0.88
C GLY A 115 -5.38 5.62 0.98
N ASP A 116 -6.47 5.19 0.36
CA ASP A 116 -7.75 5.90 0.42
C ASP A 116 -8.50 5.60 1.74
N ALA A 117 -7.81 5.72 2.87
CA ALA A 117 -8.34 5.51 4.21
C ALA A 117 -7.73 6.47 5.23
N THR A 118 -8.40 6.67 6.37
CA THR A 118 -7.85 7.46 7.48
C THR A 118 -6.92 6.66 8.36
N TYR A 119 -7.28 5.41 8.66
CA TYR A 119 -6.48 4.46 9.43
C TYR A 119 -6.47 3.11 8.75
N VAL A 120 -5.37 2.38 8.89
CA VAL A 120 -5.15 1.08 8.26
C VAL A 120 -4.46 0.12 9.21
N VAL A 121 -4.69 -1.18 8.99
CA VAL A 121 -3.92 -2.24 9.63
C VAL A 121 -2.92 -2.77 8.61
N ILE A 122 -1.64 -2.57 8.89
CA ILE A 122 -0.53 -3.04 8.05
C ILE A 122 -0.26 -4.50 8.39
N PRO A 123 -0.46 -5.44 7.44
CA PRO A 123 -0.28 -6.86 7.69
C PRO A 123 1.20 -7.25 7.74
N GLU A 124 1.49 -8.37 8.40
CA GLU A 124 2.83 -8.87 8.66
C GLU A 124 3.73 -8.95 7.42
N GLU A 125 3.19 -9.39 6.29
CA GLU A 125 3.94 -9.56 5.05
C GLU A 125 4.56 -8.27 4.52
N VAL A 126 3.98 -7.11 4.82
CA VAL A 126 4.57 -5.80 4.45
C VAL A 126 5.91 -5.61 5.15
N MET A 127 5.99 -5.89 6.45
CA MET A 127 7.23 -5.77 7.21
C MET A 127 8.21 -6.89 6.85
N LEU A 128 7.74 -8.15 6.68
CA LEU A 128 8.59 -9.27 6.27
C LEU A 128 9.26 -9.04 4.91
N CYS A 129 8.61 -8.33 4.01
CA CYS A 129 9.17 -7.95 2.71
C CYS A 129 10.03 -6.68 2.76
N GLY A 130 10.18 -6.04 3.94
CA GLY A 130 10.88 -4.75 4.07
C GLY A 130 10.19 -3.61 3.31
N CYS A 131 8.87 -3.70 3.15
CA CYS A 131 8.06 -2.79 2.34
C CYS A 131 7.39 -1.66 3.13
N LEU A 132 7.56 -1.62 4.45
CA LEU A 132 7.28 -0.46 5.29
C LEU A 132 8.58 0.30 5.50
N LEU A 133 8.75 1.39 4.75
CA LEU A 133 10.01 2.11 4.69
C LEU A 133 9.96 3.36 5.59
N PRO A 134 11.02 3.66 6.36
CA PRO A 134 11.06 4.89 7.15
C PRO A 134 11.05 6.11 6.25
N TYR A 135 10.38 7.17 6.71
CA TYR A 135 10.30 8.44 6.03
C TYR A 135 10.68 9.59 6.96
N ASP A 136 11.66 10.38 6.58
CA ASP A 136 12.18 11.51 7.35
C ASP A 136 11.89 12.89 6.73
N GLY A 137 11.17 12.90 5.60
CA GLY A 137 10.81 14.12 4.88
C GLY A 137 9.90 15.06 5.69
N ASP A 138 9.96 16.35 5.34
CA ASP A 138 9.24 17.41 6.04
C ASP A 138 7.73 17.42 5.74
N ALA A 139 7.32 16.94 4.54
CA ALA A 139 5.94 17.01 4.10
C ALA A 139 5.44 15.67 3.56
N PHE A 140 4.30 15.19 4.06
CA PHE A 140 3.72 13.90 3.67
C PHE A 140 3.34 13.79 2.19
N PHE A 141 3.02 14.91 1.52
CA PHE A 141 2.75 14.85 0.08
C PHE A 141 3.98 14.44 -0.75
N TYR A 142 5.21 14.68 -0.26
CA TYR A 142 6.40 14.08 -0.89
C TYR A 142 6.50 12.59 -0.60
N GLY A 143 6.05 12.15 0.58
CA GLY A 143 6.00 10.74 0.93
C GLY A 143 5.10 9.93 0.00
N SER A 144 3.92 10.44 -0.35
CA SER A 144 3.01 9.76 -1.30
C SER A 144 3.54 9.75 -2.75
N LEU A 145 4.51 10.60 -3.09
CA LEU A 145 5.16 10.58 -4.40
C LEU A 145 6.37 9.62 -4.47
N THR A 146 6.73 8.97 -3.37
CA THR A 146 7.91 8.06 -3.32
C THR A 146 7.69 6.84 -4.22
N GLU A 147 6.52 6.23 -4.19
CA GLU A 147 6.19 5.07 -5.04
C GLU A 147 6.21 5.44 -6.52
N PRO A 148 5.45 6.45 -7.01
CA PRO A 148 5.52 6.86 -8.42
C PRO A 148 6.94 7.23 -8.88
N MET A 149 7.71 7.91 -8.04
CA MET A 149 9.10 8.23 -8.35
C MET A 149 9.97 6.97 -8.48
N SER A 150 9.76 5.98 -7.62
CA SER A 150 10.47 4.70 -7.71
C SER A 150 10.19 3.97 -9.03
N CYS A 151 8.96 4.06 -9.55
CA CYS A 151 8.60 3.52 -10.86
C CYS A 151 9.35 4.22 -12.00
N ILE A 152 9.50 5.55 -11.92
CA ILE A 152 10.26 6.34 -12.91
C ILE A 152 11.73 5.95 -12.87
N VAL A 153 12.34 5.93 -11.68
CA VAL A 153 13.75 5.53 -11.49
C VAL A 153 13.97 4.09 -12.00
N GLY A 154 13.08 3.16 -11.64
CA GLY A 154 13.13 1.79 -12.12
C GLY A 154 13.01 1.69 -13.64
N GLY A 155 12.15 2.51 -14.26
CA GLY A 155 12.02 2.62 -15.71
C GLY A 155 13.31 3.09 -16.40
N PHE A 156 13.99 4.08 -15.82
CA PHE A 156 15.28 4.52 -16.31
C PHE A 156 16.35 3.43 -16.18
N HIS A 157 16.42 2.73 -15.06
CA HIS A 157 17.37 1.63 -14.85
C HIS A 157 17.08 0.41 -15.75
N ALA A 158 15.82 0.19 -16.12
CA ALA A 158 15.45 -0.87 -17.05
C ALA A 158 15.73 -0.53 -18.51
N ASN A 159 15.97 0.74 -18.84
CA ASN A 159 16.34 1.14 -20.18
C ASN A 159 17.73 0.63 -20.54
N TYR A 160 17.83 0.19 -21.78
CA TYR A 160 19.01 -0.38 -22.36
C TYR A 160 19.96 0.73 -22.83
N HIS A 161 21.16 0.81 -22.23
CA HIS A 161 22.17 1.79 -22.58
C HIS A 161 23.48 1.13 -23.03
N GLY A 162 23.58 0.77 -24.29
CA GLY A 162 24.83 0.43 -24.93
C GLY A 162 25.17 -1.05 -25.10
N LYS A 163 24.83 -1.97 -24.20
CA LYS A 163 25.08 -3.42 -24.38
C LYS A 163 23.86 -4.26 -24.03
N PRO A 164 23.57 -5.35 -24.78
CA PRO A 164 22.50 -6.28 -24.46
C PRO A 164 22.61 -6.81 -23.03
N GLY A 165 21.52 -6.67 -22.22
CA GLY A 165 21.48 -7.14 -20.84
C GLY A 165 22.16 -6.25 -19.80
N VAL A 166 22.65 -5.07 -20.17
CA VAL A 166 23.18 -4.07 -19.23
C VAL A 166 22.10 -3.00 -19.00
N TYR A 167 21.63 -2.89 -17.76
CA TYR A 167 20.56 -1.99 -17.34
C TYR A 167 21.08 -0.83 -16.47
N GLU A 168 22.38 -0.58 -16.49
CA GLU A 168 23.01 0.50 -15.76
C GLU A 168 23.22 1.72 -16.65
N HIS A 169 22.96 2.90 -16.11
CA HIS A 169 23.40 4.15 -16.70
C HIS A 169 24.92 4.30 -16.54
N THR A 170 25.63 4.34 -17.61
CA THR A 170 27.05 4.75 -17.63
C THR A 170 27.16 6.23 -17.92
#